data_68609e1b0b1e1893cb84b84af106055e
#
_entry.id   68609e1b0b1e1893cb84b84af106055e
#
_cell.length_a   1.000
_cell.length_b   1.000
_cell.length_c   1.000
_cell.angle_alpha   90.00
_cell.angle_beta   90.00
_cell.angle_gamma   90.00
#
_symmetry.space_group_name_H-M   'P 1'
#
loop_
_entity.id
_entity.type
_entity.pdbx_description
1 polymer ?
#
loop_
_entity_poly.entity_id
_entity_poly.type
_entity_poly.pdbx_seq_one_letter_code
_entity_poly.pdbx_strand_id
1 'polypeptide(L)'
;MATQRIIDFLAQNRPEGPCLVVDLDVVQRNYETFTRALPDSRIFYAVKANPAPEVLSLLADLGSNFDTASVPEIEMAMAAGASPERISFGNTIKKERDIARAYEMGVRLFAVDCVEEVEKIARVAPASRVFCRILTDGEGAEWPLSRKFGCAPSMALEVLQHAHHMGLDAYGVSFHVGSQQCNLDAWNTALAEASSIFRTLAEKGIVLRMVNMGGGFPTRYLRDVPATEAYGAAIIDALHNHFGNHMPETIIEPGRGMVGDAGVIKAEVVLISRKHEDDDVRWVYLDIGKFGGLAETMDEAIRYPITTIHDGGDVAPCVLAGPTCDSADVLYEKKPYDLPIALTIGDEVLIEATGAYTTTYASVAFNGFAPLTAYVI
;
A
#
# COMPACT_ATOMS: atom_id res chain seq x y z
N MET A 1 -4.60 0.20 -17.19
CA MET A 1 -5.71 -0.02 -18.16
C MET A 1 -6.27 -1.41 -17.93
N ALA A 2 -7.59 -1.55 -18.02
CA ALA A 2 -8.24 -2.86 -17.91
C ALA A 2 -7.61 -3.87 -18.85
N THR A 3 -7.24 -5.05 -18.34
CA THR A 3 -6.73 -6.13 -19.19
C THR A 3 -7.86 -6.76 -20.01
N GLN A 4 -7.54 -7.44 -21.10
CA GLN A 4 -8.54 -8.15 -21.88
C GLN A 4 -9.28 -9.21 -21.02
N ARG A 5 -8.59 -9.86 -20.09
CA ARG A 5 -9.19 -10.82 -19.14
C ARG A 5 -10.27 -10.18 -18.27
N ILE A 6 -10.02 -8.97 -17.76
CA ILE A 6 -11.02 -8.21 -16.97
C ILE A 6 -12.23 -7.85 -17.86
N ILE A 7 -12.00 -7.36 -19.07
CA ILE A 7 -13.08 -7.00 -20.01
C ILE A 7 -13.92 -8.25 -20.35
N ASP A 8 -13.29 -9.36 -20.67
CA ASP A 8 -13.98 -10.62 -20.99
C ASP A 8 -14.77 -11.14 -19.79
N PHE A 9 -14.20 -11.07 -18.58
CA PHE A 9 -14.90 -11.46 -17.35
C PHE A 9 -16.18 -10.63 -17.14
N LEU A 10 -16.08 -9.31 -17.24
CA LEU A 10 -17.21 -8.40 -17.07
C LEU A 10 -18.30 -8.64 -18.13
N ALA A 11 -17.90 -8.85 -19.37
CA ALA A 11 -18.85 -9.14 -20.47
C ALA A 11 -19.59 -10.47 -20.30
N GLN A 12 -18.90 -11.50 -19.79
CA GLN A 12 -19.48 -12.85 -19.61
C GLN A 12 -20.35 -12.96 -18.36
N ASN A 13 -19.89 -12.39 -17.24
CA ASN A 13 -20.54 -12.58 -15.93
C ASN A 13 -21.55 -11.48 -15.59
N ARG A 14 -21.42 -10.28 -16.15
CA ARG A 14 -22.30 -9.13 -15.96
C ARG A 14 -22.70 -8.93 -14.48
N PRO A 15 -21.71 -8.73 -13.57
CA PRO A 15 -22.01 -8.57 -12.15
C PRO A 15 -23.00 -7.44 -11.92
N GLU A 16 -23.97 -7.65 -11.03
CA GLU A 16 -24.88 -6.60 -10.60
C GLU A 16 -24.15 -5.63 -9.65
N GLY A 17 -24.38 -4.31 -9.83
CA GLY A 17 -23.79 -3.25 -9.02
C GLY A 17 -22.26 -3.08 -9.17
N PRO A 18 -21.65 -2.24 -8.32
CA PRO A 18 -20.23 -1.99 -8.39
C PRO A 18 -19.43 -3.21 -7.94
N CYS A 19 -18.36 -3.52 -8.67
CA CYS A 19 -17.47 -4.62 -8.30
C CYS A 19 -16.02 -4.34 -8.70
N LEU A 20 -15.09 -4.84 -7.89
CA LEU A 20 -13.67 -4.89 -8.18
C LEU A 20 -13.34 -6.21 -8.89
N VAL A 21 -12.60 -6.15 -9.99
CA VAL A 21 -12.01 -7.34 -10.63
C VAL A 21 -10.50 -7.19 -10.60
N VAL A 22 -9.81 -8.19 -10.07
CA VAL A 22 -8.33 -8.22 -9.95
C VAL A 22 -7.78 -9.31 -10.84
N ASP A 23 -6.84 -8.96 -11.72
CA ASP A 23 -6.16 -9.88 -12.61
C ASP A 23 -4.83 -10.35 -11.98
N LEU A 24 -4.75 -11.63 -11.68
CA LEU A 24 -3.57 -12.24 -11.04
C LEU A 24 -2.33 -12.25 -11.95
N ASP A 25 -2.49 -12.30 -13.28
CA ASP A 25 -1.34 -12.25 -14.20
C ASP A 25 -0.61 -10.89 -14.09
N VAL A 26 -1.33 -9.81 -13.76
CA VAL A 26 -0.74 -8.50 -13.50
C VAL A 26 0.03 -8.52 -12.18
N VAL A 27 -0.53 -9.10 -11.13
CA VAL A 27 0.13 -9.23 -9.83
C VAL A 27 1.44 -10.03 -9.95
N GLN A 28 1.40 -11.16 -10.65
CA GLN A 28 2.59 -11.98 -10.91
C GLN A 28 3.67 -11.19 -11.66
N ARG A 29 3.31 -10.51 -12.75
CA ARG A 29 4.24 -9.69 -13.53
C ARG A 29 4.89 -8.59 -12.67
N ASN A 30 4.11 -7.94 -11.81
CA ASN A 30 4.63 -6.90 -10.91
C ASN A 30 5.61 -7.50 -9.90
N TYR A 31 5.30 -8.64 -9.28
CA TYR A 31 6.21 -9.35 -8.39
C TYR A 31 7.53 -9.70 -9.07
N GLU A 32 7.48 -10.28 -10.27
CA GLU A 32 8.66 -10.63 -11.06
C GLU A 32 9.47 -9.38 -11.43
N THR A 33 8.81 -8.24 -11.68
CA THR A 33 9.49 -6.96 -11.98
C THR A 33 10.23 -6.44 -10.76
N PHE A 34 9.65 -6.48 -9.56
CA PHE A 34 10.36 -6.13 -8.32
C PHE A 34 11.54 -7.06 -8.05
N THR A 35 11.37 -8.37 -8.27
CA THR A 35 12.46 -9.35 -8.09
C THR A 35 13.62 -9.08 -9.04
N ARG A 36 13.36 -8.67 -10.28
CA ARG A 36 14.43 -8.30 -11.23
C ARG A 36 15.07 -6.95 -10.89
N ALA A 37 14.27 -5.97 -10.45
CA ALA A 37 14.77 -4.62 -10.15
C ALA A 37 15.63 -4.58 -8.87
N LEU A 38 15.33 -5.42 -7.89
CA LEU A 38 16.01 -5.49 -6.58
C LEU A 38 16.30 -6.96 -6.21
N PRO A 39 17.22 -7.64 -6.94
CA PRO A 39 17.40 -9.09 -6.82
C PRO A 39 17.93 -9.55 -5.45
N ASP A 40 18.65 -8.68 -4.74
CA ASP A 40 19.21 -8.98 -3.41
C ASP A 40 18.29 -8.54 -2.26
N SER A 41 17.11 -7.97 -2.57
CA SER A 41 16.14 -7.53 -1.55
C SER A 41 15.03 -8.55 -1.39
N ARG A 42 14.68 -8.86 -0.15
CA ARG A 42 13.51 -9.68 0.17
C ARG A 42 12.24 -8.83 0.01
N ILE A 43 11.28 -9.33 -0.73
CA ILE A 43 9.98 -8.70 -0.89
C ILE A 43 9.07 -9.15 0.25
N PHE A 44 8.56 -8.21 1.03
CA PHE A 44 7.51 -8.39 2.02
C PHE A 44 6.25 -7.70 1.52
N TYR A 45 5.35 -8.45 0.90
CA TYR A 45 4.10 -7.88 0.41
C TYR A 45 3.28 -7.27 1.55
N ALA A 46 2.89 -6.00 1.42
CA ALA A 46 2.05 -5.32 2.41
C ALA A 46 0.60 -5.80 2.29
N VAL A 47 0.19 -6.74 3.16
CA VAL A 47 -1.12 -7.43 3.11
C VAL A 47 -2.29 -6.44 3.08
N LYS A 48 -2.20 -5.35 3.81
CA LYS A 48 -3.21 -4.27 3.87
C LYS A 48 -3.61 -3.70 2.51
N ALA A 49 -2.75 -3.81 1.49
CA ALA A 49 -3.04 -3.26 0.17
C ALA A 49 -4.16 -4.03 -0.52
N ASN A 50 -4.10 -5.36 -0.50
CA ASN A 50 -5.15 -6.25 -0.96
C ASN A 50 -4.98 -7.63 -0.32
N PRO A 51 -5.82 -8.00 0.66
CA PRO A 51 -5.72 -9.26 1.41
C PRO A 51 -6.52 -10.41 0.77
N ALA A 52 -6.93 -10.31 -0.50
CA ALA A 52 -7.67 -11.38 -1.16
C ALA A 52 -6.89 -12.69 -1.09
N PRO A 53 -7.52 -13.81 -0.67
CA PRO A 53 -6.83 -15.09 -0.50
C PRO A 53 -6.07 -15.55 -1.73
N GLU A 54 -6.61 -15.30 -2.93
CA GLU A 54 -5.99 -15.69 -4.20
C GLU A 54 -4.71 -14.87 -4.48
N VAL A 55 -4.71 -13.58 -4.14
CA VAL A 55 -3.53 -12.70 -4.26
C VAL A 55 -2.44 -13.17 -3.29
N LEU A 56 -2.82 -13.45 -2.03
CA LEU A 56 -1.87 -13.93 -1.03
C LEU A 56 -1.29 -15.30 -1.39
N SER A 57 -2.12 -16.23 -1.88
CA SER A 57 -1.69 -17.57 -2.29
C SER A 57 -0.72 -17.51 -3.48
N LEU A 58 -1.04 -16.72 -4.52
CA LEU A 58 -0.14 -16.50 -5.64
C LEU A 58 1.22 -15.96 -5.16
N LEU A 59 1.22 -14.93 -4.32
CA LEU A 59 2.46 -14.33 -3.83
C LEU A 59 3.24 -15.29 -2.91
N ALA A 60 2.55 -16.12 -2.11
CA ALA A 60 3.19 -17.15 -1.31
C ALA A 60 3.90 -18.19 -2.17
N ASP A 61 3.25 -18.64 -3.24
CA ASP A 61 3.78 -19.62 -4.20
C ASP A 61 4.98 -19.07 -4.98
N LEU A 62 4.96 -17.76 -5.30
CA LEU A 62 6.07 -17.06 -5.95
C LEU A 62 7.26 -16.80 -5.00
N GLY A 63 7.12 -17.09 -3.70
CA GLY A 63 8.20 -16.93 -2.72
C GLY A 63 8.22 -15.60 -1.97
N SER A 64 7.18 -14.76 -2.10
CA SER A 64 7.06 -13.51 -1.34
C SER A 64 7.03 -13.75 0.16
N ASN A 65 7.57 -12.82 0.93
CA ASN A 65 7.30 -12.68 2.36
C ASN A 65 6.13 -11.70 2.55
N PHE A 66 5.66 -11.50 3.79
CA PHE A 66 4.48 -10.70 4.07
C PHE A 66 4.73 -9.71 5.21
N ASP A 67 4.45 -8.43 4.96
CA ASP A 67 4.32 -7.42 5.99
C ASP A 67 2.87 -7.36 6.47
N THR A 68 2.67 -7.62 7.76
CA THR A 68 1.36 -7.72 8.40
C THR A 68 1.19 -6.67 9.49
N ALA A 69 0.00 -6.10 9.60
CA ALA A 69 -0.33 -5.06 10.57
C ALA A 69 -1.14 -5.57 11.77
N SER A 70 -1.59 -6.83 11.75
CA SER A 70 -2.45 -7.42 12.78
C SER A 70 -2.37 -8.95 12.79
N VAL A 71 -2.84 -9.57 13.87
CA VAL A 71 -2.95 -11.04 13.96
C VAL A 71 -3.82 -11.63 12.85
N PRO A 72 -4.99 -11.06 12.51
CA PRO A 72 -5.75 -11.56 11.35
C PRO A 72 -4.97 -11.57 10.04
N GLU A 73 -4.15 -10.56 9.76
CA GLU A 73 -3.30 -10.56 8.55
C GLU A 73 -2.20 -11.61 8.61
N ILE A 74 -1.63 -11.90 9.80
CA ILE A 74 -0.72 -13.03 10.00
C ILE A 74 -1.41 -14.35 9.68
N GLU A 75 -2.63 -14.54 10.19
CA GLU A 75 -3.43 -15.73 9.95
C GLU A 75 -3.78 -15.90 8.46
N MET A 76 -4.12 -14.80 7.75
CA MET A 76 -4.35 -14.80 6.30
C MET A 76 -3.09 -15.20 5.52
N ALA A 77 -1.94 -14.63 5.84
CA ALA A 77 -0.67 -14.96 5.18
C ALA A 77 -0.28 -16.43 5.40
N MET A 78 -0.46 -16.95 6.61
CA MET A 78 -0.20 -18.36 6.93
C MET A 78 -1.17 -19.30 6.22
N ALA A 79 -2.46 -18.94 6.17
CA ALA A 79 -3.47 -19.71 5.44
C ALA A 79 -3.17 -19.76 3.92
N ALA A 80 -2.54 -18.73 3.39
CA ALA A 80 -2.06 -18.67 2.00
C ALA A 80 -0.76 -19.46 1.75
N GLY A 81 -0.18 -20.10 2.79
CA GLY A 81 1.02 -20.95 2.65
C GLY A 81 2.33 -20.31 3.10
N ALA A 82 2.32 -19.10 3.65
CA ALA A 82 3.53 -18.50 4.19
C ALA A 82 3.95 -19.17 5.53
N SER A 83 5.23 -19.53 5.64
CA SER A 83 5.77 -19.96 6.94
C SER A 83 6.01 -18.73 7.85
N PRO A 84 6.00 -18.91 9.19
CA PRO A 84 6.16 -17.79 10.12
C PRO A 84 7.44 -16.96 9.92
N GLU A 85 8.50 -17.57 9.41
CA GLU A 85 9.79 -16.89 9.14
C GLU A 85 9.71 -15.91 7.96
N ARG A 86 8.66 -16.05 7.13
CA ARG A 86 8.36 -15.17 6.00
C ARG A 86 7.42 -14.01 6.37
N ILE A 87 7.11 -13.84 7.66
CA ILE A 87 6.15 -12.85 8.15
C ILE A 87 6.83 -11.87 9.08
N SER A 88 6.60 -10.57 8.86
CA SER A 88 6.89 -9.50 9.81
C SER A 88 5.60 -8.94 10.42
N PHE A 89 5.63 -8.59 11.70
CA PHE A 89 4.60 -7.80 12.33
C PHE A 89 5.03 -6.32 12.28
N GLY A 90 4.77 -5.68 11.12
CA GLY A 90 5.30 -4.37 10.75
C GLY A 90 4.56 -3.17 11.35
N ASN A 91 3.45 -3.37 12.06
CA ASN A 91 2.82 -2.28 12.81
C ASN A 91 3.64 -1.95 14.06
N THR A 92 4.03 -0.68 14.24
CA THR A 92 4.84 -0.26 15.41
C THR A 92 4.04 -0.19 16.69
N ILE A 93 2.70 -0.22 16.65
CA ILE A 93 1.81 -0.29 17.82
C ILE A 93 1.04 -1.61 17.82
N LYS A 94 1.17 -2.37 18.88
CA LYS A 94 0.52 -3.69 19.01
C LYS A 94 -0.01 -3.90 20.42
N LYS A 95 -1.14 -4.60 20.57
CA LYS A 95 -1.58 -5.06 21.90
C LYS A 95 -0.63 -6.16 22.36
N GLU A 96 -0.29 -6.18 23.65
CA GLU A 96 0.62 -7.19 24.20
C GLU A 96 0.12 -8.64 23.93
N ARG A 97 -1.18 -8.87 24.07
CA ARG A 97 -1.81 -10.16 23.71
C ARG A 97 -1.63 -10.56 22.23
N ASP A 98 -1.61 -9.56 21.34
CA ASP A 98 -1.45 -9.81 19.89
C ASP A 98 0.02 -10.12 19.56
N ILE A 99 0.97 -9.51 20.29
CA ILE A 99 2.39 -9.86 20.24
C ILE A 99 2.60 -11.32 20.72
N ALA A 100 2.01 -11.68 21.88
CA ALA A 100 2.08 -13.03 22.40
C ALA A 100 1.51 -14.05 21.41
N ARG A 101 0.35 -13.75 20.83
CA ARG A 101 -0.27 -14.62 19.83
C ARG A 101 0.59 -14.81 18.58
N ALA A 102 1.14 -13.72 18.03
CA ALA A 102 2.04 -13.77 16.88
C ALA A 102 3.31 -14.62 17.20
N TYR A 103 3.85 -14.45 18.41
CA TYR A 103 4.99 -15.24 18.87
C TYR A 103 4.67 -16.73 19.00
N GLU A 104 3.51 -17.09 19.55
CA GLU A 104 3.01 -18.48 19.60
C GLU A 104 2.86 -19.09 18.20
N MET A 105 2.44 -18.28 17.22
CA MET A 105 2.33 -18.70 15.82
C MET A 105 3.68 -18.84 15.12
N GLY A 106 4.78 -18.47 15.78
CA GLY A 106 6.14 -18.61 15.24
C GLY A 106 6.73 -17.34 14.63
N VAL A 107 6.00 -16.22 14.58
CA VAL A 107 6.53 -14.93 14.09
C VAL A 107 7.62 -14.43 15.04
N ARG A 108 8.74 -13.96 14.49
CA ARG A 108 9.91 -13.49 15.26
C ARG A 108 10.47 -12.14 14.80
N LEU A 109 9.81 -11.46 13.89
CA LEU A 109 10.26 -10.18 13.33
C LEU A 109 9.19 -9.11 13.61
N PHE A 110 9.53 -8.12 14.45
CA PHE A 110 8.59 -7.12 14.94
C PHE A 110 9.12 -5.69 14.73
N ALA A 111 8.26 -4.79 14.23
CA ALA A 111 8.54 -3.37 14.15
C ALA A 111 8.33 -2.68 15.49
N VAL A 112 9.19 -1.72 15.81
CA VAL A 112 9.08 -0.83 16.98
C VAL A 112 9.42 0.61 16.59
N ASP A 113 9.01 1.60 17.37
CA ASP A 113 9.43 2.99 17.24
C ASP A 113 9.53 3.72 18.59
N CYS A 114 9.39 2.98 19.71
CA CYS A 114 9.54 3.51 21.05
C CYS A 114 9.97 2.41 22.04
N VAL A 115 10.47 2.83 23.19
CA VAL A 115 10.97 1.94 24.26
C VAL A 115 9.83 1.11 24.88
N GLU A 116 8.66 1.70 25.04
CA GLU A 116 7.48 1.03 25.61
C GLU A 116 7.01 -0.16 24.78
N GLU A 117 7.16 -0.08 23.44
CA GLU A 117 6.84 -1.20 22.57
C GLU A 117 7.88 -2.32 22.68
N VAL A 118 9.17 -1.95 22.81
CA VAL A 118 10.27 -2.91 23.07
C VAL A 118 10.00 -3.69 24.35
N GLU A 119 9.59 -3.02 25.43
CA GLU A 119 9.30 -3.66 26.72
C GLU A 119 8.15 -4.66 26.63
N LYS A 120 7.09 -4.34 25.88
CA LYS A 120 6.00 -5.30 25.63
C LYS A 120 6.49 -6.55 24.91
N ILE A 121 7.30 -6.37 23.84
CA ILE A 121 7.85 -7.49 23.08
C ILE A 121 8.76 -8.35 23.97
N ALA A 122 9.64 -7.71 24.74
CA ALA A 122 10.56 -8.44 25.63
C ALA A 122 9.84 -9.33 26.66
N ARG A 123 8.69 -8.85 27.17
CA ARG A 123 7.89 -9.62 28.14
C ARG A 123 7.22 -10.86 27.55
N VAL A 124 6.69 -10.79 26.32
CA VAL A 124 5.81 -11.84 25.79
C VAL A 124 6.34 -12.53 24.52
N ALA A 125 7.41 -12.00 23.93
CA ALA A 125 8.06 -12.54 22.75
C ALA A 125 9.60 -12.50 22.89
N PRO A 126 10.17 -13.16 23.92
CA PRO A 126 11.59 -13.07 24.24
C PRO A 126 12.47 -13.54 23.07
N ALA A 127 13.68 -12.95 22.98
CA ALA A 127 14.67 -13.21 21.93
C ALA A 127 14.20 -12.97 20.49
N SER A 128 13.08 -12.27 20.30
CA SER A 128 12.59 -11.88 18.98
C SER A 128 13.49 -10.83 18.34
N ARG A 129 13.51 -10.81 17.01
CA ARG A 129 14.15 -9.77 16.19
C ARG A 129 13.29 -8.54 16.17
N VAL A 130 13.87 -7.38 16.45
CA VAL A 130 13.19 -6.09 16.36
C VAL A 130 13.91 -5.16 15.41
N PHE A 131 13.14 -4.40 14.65
CA PHE A 131 13.68 -3.33 13.82
C PHE A 131 12.96 -2.02 14.14
N CYS A 132 13.73 -0.94 14.25
CA CYS A 132 13.20 0.37 14.61
C CYS A 132 12.84 1.18 13.38
N ARG A 133 11.59 1.64 13.33
CA ARG A 133 11.12 2.53 12.27
C ARG A 133 11.52 3.97 12.56
N ILE A 134 12.22 4.61 11.61
CA ILE A 134 12.57 6.02 11.67
C ILE A 134 11.60 6.87 10.85
N LEU A 135 11.45 8.14 11.24
CA LEU A 135 10.71 9.16 10.51
C LEU A 135 11.42 9.52 9.22
N THR A 136 10.63 9.80 8.18
CA THR A 136 11.07 10.46 6.94
C THR A 136 10.17 11.68 6.71
N ASP A 137 10.60 12.63 5.90
CA ASP A 137 9.82 13.83 5.59
C ASP A 137 8.66 13.56 4.64
N GLY A 138 8.75 12.49 3.83
CA GLY A 138 7.73 12.12 2.84
C GLY A 138 7.65 13.07 1.64
N GLU A 139 8.67 13.90 1.41
CA GLU A 139 8.70 14.82 0.28
C GLU A 139 8.60 14.05 -1.04
N GLY A 140 7.71 14.51 -1.93
CA GLY A 140 7.45 13.86 -3.23
C GLY A 140 6.39 12.76 -3.23
N ALA A 141 5.83 12.38 -2.08
CA ALA A 141 4.72 11.43 -1.99
C ALA A 141 3.37 12.12 -2.25
N GLU A 142 2.48 11.45 -3.02
CA GLU A 142 1.11 11.98 -3.26
C GLU A 142 0.19 11.74 -2.04
N TRP A 143 0.39 10.64 -1.32
CA TRP A 143 -0.31 10.39 -0.06
C TRP A 143 0.61 10.73 1.11
N PRO A 144 0.29 11.79 1.87
CA PRO A 144 1.19 12.34 2.86
C PRO A 144 1.45 11.36 4.00
N LEU A 145 2.70 11.35 4.47
CA LEU A 145 3.05 10.71 5.74
C LEU A 145 2.60 11.59 6.90
N SER A 146 2.00 10.97 7.91
CA SER A 146 1.79 11.60 9.20
C SER A 146 2.92 11.21 10.16
N ARG A 147 3.10 12.01 11.22
CA ARG A 147 4.02 11.69 12.33
C ARG A 147 3.48 10.61 13.27
N LYS A 148 2.51 9.81 12.80
CA LYS A 148 1.87 8.74 13.58
C LYS A 148 2.84 7.60 13.89
N PHE A 149 3.77 7.31 12.98
CA PHE A 149 4.68 6.19 13.06
C PHE A 149 6.13 6.63 12.85
N GLY A 150 7.03 5.93 13.54
CA GLY A 150 8.45 6.18 13.48
C GLY A 150 8.93 7.19 14.53
N CYS A 151 10.21 7.12 14.83
CA CYS A 151 10.88 8.04 15.75
C CYS A 151 12.04 8.76 15.06
N ALA A 152 12.56 9.81 15.68
CA ALA A 152 13.75 10.48 15.18
C ALA A 152 14.96 9.52 15.16
N PRO A 153 15.91 9.65 14.21
CA PRO A 153 17.09 8.79 14.14
C PRO A 153 17.89 8.72 15.47
N SER A 154 17.95 9.81 16.22
CA SER A 154 18.58 9.85 17.55
C SER A 154 17.85 8.98 18.56
N MET A 155 16.52 8.94 18.54
CA MET A 155 15.72 8.09 19.41
C MET A 155 15.84 6.62 19.01
N ALA A 156 15.97 6.31 17.72
CA ALA A 156 16.16 4.94 17.25
C ALA A 156 17.41 4.28 17.85
N LEU A 157 18.47 5.07 18.11
CA LEU A 157 19.66 4.58 18.82
C LEU A 157 19.31 4.11 20.24
N GLU A 158 18.51 4.88 20.98
CA GLU A 158 18.06 4.53 22.33
C GLU A 158 17.15 3.28 22.30
N VAL A 159 16.17 3.25 21.42
CA VAL A 159 15.22 2.14 21.25
C VAL A 159 15.95 0.83 20.97
N LEU A 160 16.92 0.82 20.04
CA LEU A 160 17.67 -0.38 19.66
C LEU A 160 18.67 -0.80 20.74
N GLN A 161 19.29 0.15 21.46
CA GLN A 161 20.12 -0.16 22.62
C GLN A 161 19.29 -0.78 23.75
N HIS A 162 18.10 -0.22 24.01
CA HIS A 162 17.19 -0.77 25.02
C HIS A 162 16.73 -2.19 24.64
N ALA A 163 16.39 -2.42 23.37
CA ALA A 163 16.04 -3.74 22.88
C ALA A 163 17.16 -4.76 23.12
N HIS A 164 18.40 -4.39 22.81
CA HIS A 164 19.56 -5.23 23.08
C HIS A 164 19.73 -5.54 24.58
N HIS A 165 19.60 -4.54 25.46
CA HIS A 165 19.69 -4.72 26.91
C HIS A 165 18.57 -5.60 27.49
N MET A 166 17.38 -5.57 26.86
CA MET A 166 16.24 -6.42 27.23
C MET A 166 16.35 -7.86 26.69
N GLY A 167 17.45 -8.21 26.02
CA GLY A 167 17.68 -9.54 25.46
C GLY A 167 16.94 -9.83 24.16
N LEU A 168 16.43 -8.80 23.48
CA LEU A 168 15.94 -8.90 22.13
C LEU A 168 17.08 -8.78 21.11
N ASP A 169 16.89 -9.31 19.93
CA ASP A 169 17.81 -9.15 18.82
C ASP A 169 17.53 -7.78 18.12
N ALA A 170 18.35 -6.78 18.42
CA ALA A 170 18.34 -5.48 17.72
C ALA A 170 18.79 -5.72 16.27
N TYR A 171 17.84 -6.02 15.40
CA TYR A 171 18.10 -6.59 14.08
C TYR A 171 18.32 -5.56 13.01
N GLY A 172 17.60 -4.43 13.04
CA GLY A 172 17.71 -3.46 11.98
C GLY A 172 16.95 -2.17 12.15
N VAL A 173 16.89 -1.42 11.05
CA VAL A 173 16.17 -0.15 10.91
C VAL A 173 15.19 -0.25 9.78
N SER A 174 14.03 0.39 9.90
CA SER A 174 13.09 0.56 8.80
C SER A 174 12.71 2.02 8.61
N PHE A 175 12.24 2.33 7.41
CA PHE A 175 11.62 3.61 7.08
C PHE A 175 10.54 3.43 6.02
N HIS A 176 9.75 4.47 5.78
CA HIS A 176 8.77 4.50 4.71
C HIS A 176 8.75 5.89 4.09
N VAL A 177 9.06 6.00 2.83
CA VAL A 177 9.24 7.29 2.10
C VAL A 177 7.93 7.99 1.70
N GLY A 178 6.79 7.45 2.07
CA GLY A 178 5.46 7.93 1.68
C GLY A 178 4.84 7.09 0.57
N SER A 179 3.51 6.99 0.56
CA SER A 179 2.79 6.22 -0.45
C SER A 179 2.70 7.01 -1.76
N GLN A 180 2.76 6.32 -2.90
CA GLN A 180 2.79 6.94 -4.22
C GLN A 180 3.99 7.91 -4.35
N GLN A 181 5.19 7.42 -4.02
CA GLN A 181 6.41 8.21 -4.04
C GLN A 181 6.98 8.32 -5.46
N CYS A 182 7.01 9.54 -6.00
CA CYS A 182 7.51 9.81 -7.35
C CYS A 182 8.96 10.34 -7.38
N ASN A 183 9.51 10.68 -6.21
CA ASN A 183 10.90 11.13 -6.09
C ASN A 183 11.83 9.94 -5.82
N LEU A 184 12.70 9.60 -6.77
CA LEU A 184 13.67 8.51 -6.65
C LEU A 184 14.69 8.73 -5.53
N ASP A 185 15.00 9.99 -5.20
CA ASP A 185 16.02 10.35 -4.19
C ASP A 185 15.52 10.18 -2.74
N ALA A 186 14.22 9.96 -2.55
CA ALA A 186 13.64 9.79 -1.21
C ALA A 186 14.27 8.61 -0.43
N TRP A 187 14.64 7.53 -1.11
CA TRP A 187 15.34 6.39 -0.50
C TRP A 187 16.79 6.70 -0.14
N ASN A 188 17.48 7.54 -0.93
CA ASN A 188 18.88 7.93 -0.68
C ASN A 188 19.01 8.65 0.67
N THR A 189 18.16 9.63 0.95
CA THR A 189 18.16 10.36 2.22
C THR A 189 17.90 9.44 3.41
N ALA A 190 16.89 8.58 3.32
CA ALA A 190 16.56 7.65 4.40
C ALA A 190 17.64 6.58 4.63
N LEU A 191 18.30 6.10 3.56
CA LEU A 191 19.42 5.17 3.65
C LEU A 191 20.65 5.80 4.29
N ALA A 192 20.92 7.09 4.07
CA ALA A 192 22.00 7.83 4.74
C ALA A 192 21.78 7.86 6.26
N GLU A 193 20.55 8.15 6.71
CA GLU A 193 20.19 8.12 8.14
C GLU A 193 20.31 6.71 8.74
N ALA A 194 19.77 5.69 8.04
CA ALA A 194 19.89 4.30 8.47
C ALA A 194 21.38 3.88 8.63
N SER A 195 22.23 4.20 7.65
CA SER A 195 23.67 3.90 7.71
C SER A 195 24.35 4.59 8.89
N SER A 196 23.96 5.81 9.23
CA SER A 196 24.49 6.51 10.40
C SER A 196 24.14 5.77 11.71
N ILE A 197 22.91 5.28 11.84
CA ILE A 197 22.48 4.47 12.99
C ILE A 197 23.28 3.17 13.09
N PHE A 198 23.48 2.47 11.98
CA PHE A 198 24.30 1.25 11.93
C PHE A 198 25.71 1.49 12.47
N ARG A 199 26.38 2.52 11.99
CA ARG A 199 27.74 2.86 12.45
C ARG A 199 27.81 3.20 13.92
N THR A 200 26.88 4.06 14.39
CA THR A 200 26.85 4.48 15.80
C THR A 200 26.59 3.32 16.76
N LEU A 201 25.73 2.37 16.38
CA LEU A 201 25.46 1.20 17.22
C LEU A 201 26.61 0.17 17.16
N ALA A 202 27.27 0.02 16.02
CA ALA A 202 28.44 -0.83 15.89
C ALA A 202 29.59 -0.39 16.81
N GLU A 203 29.82 0.93 16.96
CA GLU A 203 30.79 1.50 17.91
C GLU A 203 30.48 1.13 19.37
N LYS A 204 29.20 0.82 19.67
CA LYS A 204 28.74 0.37 20.99
C LYS A 204 28.63 -1.16 21.11
N GLY A 205 29.12 -1.90 20.10
CA GLY A 205 29.10 -3.35 20.07
C GLY A 205 27.75 -3.97 19.67
N ILE A 206 26.79 -3.17 19.16
CA ILE A 206 25.51 -3.64 18.67
C ILE A 206 25.52 -3.65 17.14
N VAL A 207 25.55 -4.85 16.56
CA VAL A 207 25.67 -5.04 15.10
C VAL A 207 24.29 -5.26 14.50
N LEU A 208 23.75 -4.23 13.83
CA LEU A 208 22.53 -4.35 13.02
C LEU A 208 22.85 -5.11 11.73
N ARG A 209 21.86 -5.83 11.20
CA ARG A 209 22.04 -6.71 10.03
C ARG A 209 21.07 -6.39 8.89
N MET A 210 19.99 -5.65 9.12
CA MET A 210 18.90 -5.49 8.16
C MET A 210 18.47 -4.03 8.02
N VAL A 211 18.24 -3.60 6.78
CA VAL A 211 17.51 -2.38 6.46
C VAL A 211 16.22 -2.73 5.74
N ASN A 212 15.10 -2.34 6.31
CA ASN A 212 13.79 -2.41 5.68
C ASN A 212 13.46 -1.04 5.08
N MET A 213 13.49 -0.97 3.76
CA MET A 213 13.33 0.26 2.98
C MET A 213 11.85 0.64 2.74
N GLY A 214 10.95 -0.12 3.37
CA GLY A 214 9.51 0.12 3.33
C GLY A 214 8.88 -0.03 1.96
N GLY A 215 7.69 0.54 1.85
CA GLY A 215 6.94 0.64 0.60
C GLY A 215 7.11 2.02 -0.04
N GLY A 216 6.03 2.49 -0.66
CA GLY A 216 6.00 3.78 -1.33
C GLY A 216 6.03 3.67 -2.85
N PHE A 217 6.40 2.52 -3.40
CA PHE A 217 6.44 2.27 -4.85
C PHE A 217 5.08 2.56 -5.48
N PRO A 218 5.04 3.45 -6.51
CA PRO A 218 3.80 3.95 -7.05
C PRO A 218 3.14 2.98 -8.03
N THR A 219 1.87 3.24 -8.29
CA THR A 219 1.12 2.77 -9.45
C THR A 219 0.84 3.95 -10.37
N ARG A 220 0.76 3.71 -11.68
CA ARG A 220 0.38 4.74 -12.63
C ARG A 220 -1.11 5.02 -12.54
N TYR A 221 -1.44 6.28 -12.23
CA TYR A 221 -2.79 6.84 -12.32
C TYR A 221 -2.90 7.76 -13.55
N LEU A 222 -3.37 8.99 -13.38
CA LEU A 222 -3.46 9.98 -14.47
C LEU A 222 -2.10 10.54 -14.90
N ARG A 223 -1.07 10.42 -14.02
CA ARG A 223 0.29 10.86 -14.32
C ARG A 223 1.20 9.69 -14.52
N ASP A 224 2.18 9.85 -15.40
CA ASP A 224 3.27 8.88 -15.53
C ASP A 224 4.11 8.86 -14.25
N VAL A 225 4.57 7.67 -13.91
CA VAL A 225 5.48 7.43 -12.80
C VAL A 225 6.74 6.74 -13.31
N PRO A 226 7.89 6.91 -12.65
CA PRO A 226 9.10 6.17 -13.00
C PRO A 226 8.85 4.66 -13.03
N ALA A 227 9.52 3.94 -13.91
CA ALA A 227 9.45 2.49 -13.96
C ALA A 227 10.10 1.86 -12.71
N THR A 228 9.66 0.66 -12.32
CA THR A 228 10.17 -0.06 -11.14
C THR A 228 11.69 -0.25 -11.20
N GLU A 229 12.25 -0.47 -12.39
CA GLU A 229 13.68 -0.61 -12.62
C GLU A 229 14.47 0.68 -12.27
N ALA A 230 13.87 1.85 -12.47
CA ALA A 230 14.50 3.11 -12.09
C ALA A 230 14.60 3.27 -10.57
N TYR A 231 13.57 2.83 -9.82
CA TYR A 231 13.64 2.76 -8.36
C TYR A 231 14.69 1.75 -7.92
N GLY A 232 14.73 0.56 -8.55
CA GLY A 232 15.75 -0.45 -8.26
C GLY A 232 17.16 0.09 -8.41
N ALA A 233 17.46 0.74 -9.53
CA ALA A 233 18.76 1.34 -9.80
C ALA A 233 19.12 2.42 -8.75
N ALA A 234 18.21 3.36 -8.47
CA ALA A 234 18.45 4.42 -7.49
C ALA A 234 18.70 3.88 -6.07
N ILE A 235 17.94 2.86 -5.66
CA ILE A 235 18.08 2.22 -4.35
C ILE A 235 19.41 1.47 -4.26
N ILE A 236 19.80 0.71 -5.29
CA ILE A 236 21.08 -0.02 -5.33
C ILE A 236 22.25 0.96 -5.25
N ASP A 237 22.22 2.04 -6.02
CA ASP A 237 23.25 3.08 -5.97
C ASP A 237 23.35 3.72 -4.58
N ALA A 238 22.21 4.04 -3.96
CA ALA A 238 22.19 4.60 -2.61
C ALA A 238 22.72 3.62 -1.55
N LEU A 239 22.37 2.32 -1.64
CA LEU A 239 22.90 1.27 -0.77
C LEU A 239 24.44 1.20 -0.89
N HIS A 240 24.97 1.15 -2.10
CA HIS A 240 26.42 1.14 -2.32
C HIS A 240 27.11 2.40 -1.77
N ASN A 241 26.51 3.57 -1.97
CA ASN A 241 27.07 4.84 -1.49
C ASN A 241 27.12 4.91 0.04
N HIS A 242 26.13 4.40 0.75
CA HIS A 242 26.03 4.55 2.21
C HIS A 242 26.59 3.37 3.01
N PHE A 243 26.55 2.16 2.47
CA PHE A 243 27.02 0.95 3.16
C PHE A 243 28.31 0.36 2.59
N GLY A 244 28.69 0.74 1.36
CA GLY A 244 29.94 0.29 0.74
C GLY A 244 30.02 -1.25 0.66
N ASN A 245 31.08 -1.82 1.24
CA ASN A 245 31.29 -3.26 1.27
C ASN A 245 30.60 -3.98 2.45
N HIS A 246 29.87 -3.23 3.30
CA HIS A 246 29.16 -3.76 4.47
C HIS A 246 27.65 -3.77 4.23
N MET A 247 27.24 -4.37 3.12
CA MET A 247 25.82 -4.43 2.72
C MET A 247 24.99 -5.19 3.75
N PRO A 248 23.91 -4.57 4.29
CA PRO A 248 22.96 -5.26 5.14
C PRO A 248 22.05 -6.18 4.32
N GLU A 249 21.34 -7.08 4.99
CA GLU A 249 20.14 -7.66 4.40
C GLU A 249 19.13 -6.55 4.09
N THR A 250 18.49 -6.61 2.93
CA THR A 250 17.53 -5.59 2.51
C THR A 250 16.13 -6.16 2.36
N ILE A 251 15.14 -5.36 2.80
CA ILE A 251 13.71 -5.65 2.69
C ILE A 251 13.03 -4.48 1.98
N ILE A 252 12.07 -4.79 1.13
CA ILE A 252 11.09 -3.83 0.60
C ILE A 252 9.67 -4.30 0.92
N GLU A 253 8.73 -3.35 1.09
CA GLU A 253 7.34 -3.61 1.46
C GLU A 253 6.35 -3.07 0.40
N PRO A 254 6.43 -3.52 -0.87
CA PRO A 254 5.52 -3.04 -1.89
C PRO A 254 4.08 -3.50 -1.58
N GLY A 255 3.15 -2.55 -1.61
CA GLY A 255 1.72 -2.80 -1.57
C GLY A 255 1.08 -2.31 -2.86
N ARG A 256 0.90 -0.99 -2.98
CA ARG A 256 0.31 -0.34 -4.16
C ARG A 256 0.99 -0.73 -5.47
N GLY A 257 2.31 -0.63 -5.55
CA GLY A 257 3.06 -1.00 -6.76
C GLY A 257 2.96 -2.47 -7.13
N MET A 258 2.50 -3.34 -6.22
CA MET A 258 2.30 -4.77 -6.47
C MET A 258 0.92 -5.08 -7.10
N VAL A 259 -0.14 -4.43 -6.59
CA VAL A 259 -1.53 -4.81 -6.94
C VAL A 259 -2.36 -3.67 -7.51
N GLY A 260 -1.89 -2.42 -7.46
CA GLY A 260 -2.70 -1.25 -7.81
C GLY A 260 -3.27 -1.33 -9.23
N ASP A 261 -2.43 -1.54 -10.22
CA ASP A 261 -2.81 -1.64 -11.64
C ASP A 261 -3.43 -2.99 -12.03
N ALA A 262 -3.45 -3.95 -11.12
CA ALA A 262 -4.10 -5.25 -11.32
C ALA A 262 -5.62 -5.19 -11.18
N GLY A 263 -6.16 -4.15 -10.54
CA GLY A 263 -7.58 -4.04 -10.25
C GLY A 263 -8.29 -2.97 -11.06
N VAL A 264 -9.54 -3.28 -11.41
CA VAL A 264 -10.49 -2.35 -12.06
C VAL A 264 -11.84 -2.46 -11.34
N ILE A 265 -12.40 -1.31 -10.96
CA ILE A 265 -13.78 -1.24 -10.48
C ILE A 265 -14.70 -0.90 -11.65
N LYS A 266 -15.71 -1.78 -11.87
CA LYS A 266 -16.88 -1.46 -12.69
C LYS A 266 -17.88 -0.70 -11.81
N ALA A 267 -18.41 0.42 -12.32
CA ALA A 267 -19.48 1.18 -11.69
C ALA A 267 -20.48 1.67 -12.72
N GLU A 268 -21.64 2.12 -12.27
CA GLU A 268 -22.72 2.62 -13.12
C GLU A 268 -23.00 4.10 -12.81
N VAL A 269 -23.33 4.86 -13.86
CA VAL A 269 -23.82 6.24 -13.74
C VAL A 269 -25.27 6.24 -13.26
N VAL A 270 -25.48 6.65 -12.02
CA VAL A 270 -26.83 6.69 -11.40
C VAL A 270 -27.61 7.94 -11.78
N LEU A 271 -26.91 9.08 -11.86
CA LEU A 271 -27.53 10.38 -12.17
C LEU A 271 -26.52 11.32 -12.80
N ILE A 272 -26.99 12.14 -13.73
CA ILE A 272 -26.26 13.31 -14.23
C ILE A 272 -27.17 14.54 -14.03
N SER A 273 -26.66 15.58 -13.35
CA SER A 273 -27.42 16.79 -13.07
C SER A 273 -26.55 18.04 -13.12
N ARG A 274 -27.19 19.20 -13.03
CA ARG A 274 -26.57 20.52 -12.76
C ARG A 274 -27.16 21.07 -11.48
N LYS A 275 -26.42 21.92 -10.77
CA LYS A 275 -26.93 22.58 -9.55
C LYS A 275 -27.59 23.90 -9.83
N HIS A 276 -27.19 24.57 -10.92
CA HIS A 276 -27.80 25.81 -11.44
C HIS A 276 -27.94 25.70 -12.94
N GLU A 277 -28.88 26.48 -13.53
CA GLU A 277 -29.14 26.48 -14.98
C GLU A 277 -27.95 26.97 -15.81
N ASP A 278 -27.16 27.89 -15.24
CA ASP A 278 -25.97 28.48 -15.85
C ASP A 278 -24.67 27.74 -15.53
N ASP A 279 -24.73 26.57 -14.82
CA ASP A 279 -23.53 25.81 -14.50
C ASP A 279 -22.92 25.15 -15.75
N ASP A 280 -21.66 25.45 -16.01
CA ASP A 280 -20.86 24.74 -17.03
C ASP A 280 -20.42 23.33 -16.57
N VAL A 281 -20.35 23.11 -15.24
CA VAL A 281 -19.92 21.88 -14.62
C VAL A 281 -21.12 21.01 -14.26
N ARG A 282 -21.15 19.79 -14.79
CA ARG A 282 -22.20 18.81 -14.45
C ARG A 282 -21.75 17.96 -13.27
N TRP A 283 -22.70 17.40 -12.53
CA TRP A 283 -22.50 16.43 -11.48
C TRP A 283 -22.82 15.04 -12.00
N VAL A 284 -21.88 14.11 -11.91
CA VAL A 284 -22.03 12.71 -12.29
C VAL A 284 -21.97 11.88 -11.02
N TYR A 285 -23.06 11.19 -10.72
CA TYR A 285 -23.19 10.32 -9.56
C TYR A 285 -22.98 8.87 -9.99
N LEU A 286 -22.06 8.18 -9.33
CA LEU A 286 -21.81 6.76 -9.54
C LEU A 286 -22.46 5.94 -8.42
N ASP A 287 -22.66 4.66 -8.66
CA ASP A 287 -23.11 3.69 -7.63
C ASP A 287 -22.00 3.27 -6.66
N ILE A 288 -20.83 3.89 -6.75
CA ILE A 288 -19.68 3.76 -5.83
C ILE A 288 -19.11 5.13 -5.49
N GLY A 289 -18.58 5.28 -4.27
CA GLY A 289 -17.97 6.51 -3.79
C GLY A 289 -16.89 6.26 -2.76
N LYS A 290 -16.53 7.30 -2.00
CA LYS A 290 -15.53 7.23 -0.93
C LYS A 290 -15.81 6.12 0.07
N PHE A 291 -17.06 5.99 0.48
CA PHE A 291 -17.48 4.99 1.48
C PHE A 291 -17.61 3.58 0.91
N GLY A 292 -17.72 3.46 -0.41
CA GLY A 292 -17.83 2.17 -1.11
C GLY A 292 -16.49 1.53 -1.51
N GLY A 293 -15.37 2.18 -1.24
CA GLY A 293 -14.04 1.65 -1.60
C GLY A 293 -13.09 2.67 -2.25
N LEU A 294 -13.56 3.90 -2.52
CA LEU A 294 -12.71 4.96 -3.13
C LEU A 294 -12.23 5.99 -2.08
N ALA A 295 -11.94 5.53 -0.85
CA ALA A 295 -11.52 6.41 0.25
C ALA A 295 -10.24 7.19 -0.04
N GLU A 296 -9.34 6.69 -0.89
CA GLU A 296 -8.12 7.41 -1.27
C GLU A 296 -8.38 8.62 -2.19
N THR A 297 -9.62 8.86 -2.60
CA THR A 297 -10.04 10.14 -3.21
C THR A 297 -10.24 11.26 -2.18
N MET A 298 -10.05 10.98 -0.89
CA MET A 298 -10.05 11.99 0.16
C MET A 298 -9.00 13.07 -0.18
N ASP A 299 -9.41 14.34 -0.05
CA ASP A 299 -8.62 15.52 -0.47
C ASP A 299 -8.16 15.49 -1.94
N GLU A 300 -8.74 14.60 -2.75
CA GLU A 300 -8.38 14.33 -4.15
C GLU A 300 -6.92 13.83 -4.31
N ALA A 301 -6.41 13.13 -3.30
CA ALA A 301 -5.03 12.67 -3.28
C ALA A 301 -4.76 11.66 -4.41
N ILE A 302 -5.60 10.64 -4.54
CA ILE A 302 -5.52 9.69 -5.66
C ILE A 302 -6.61 10.02 -6.69
N ARG A 303 -6.19 10.24 -7.93
CA ARG A 303 -7.09 10.50 -9.07
C ARG A 303 -7.01 9.33 -10.03
N TYR A 304 -8.02 8.48 -9.95
CA TYR A 304 -8.10 7.25 -10.75
C TYR A 304 -8.38 7.56 -12.22
N PRO A 305 -7.76 6.84 -13.19
CA PRO A 305 -8.22 6.85 -14.58
C PRO A 305 -9.62 6.24 -14.66
N ILE A 306 -10.49 6.88 -15.42
CA ILE A 306 -11.86 6.42 -15.67
C ILE A 306 -12.04 6.29 -17.17
N THR A 307 -12.47 5.12 -17.62
CA THR A 307 -12.78 4.84 -19.03
C THR A 307 -14.27 4.51 -19.19
N THR A 308 -14.80 4.83 -20.34
CA THR A 308 -16.22 4.66 -20.69
C THR A 308 -16.37 4.14 -22.10
N ILE A 309 -17.56 3.71 -22.48
CA ILE A 309 -17.87 3.32 -23.87
C ILE A 309 -17.87 4.50 -24.85
N HIS A 310 -17.84 5.75 -24.34
CA HIS A 310 -17.86 6.98 -25.13
C HIS A 310 -16.48 7.65 -25.25
N ASP A 311 -15.42 6.98 -24.81
CA ASP A 311 -14.07 7.52 -24.87
C ASP A 311 -13.65 7.84 -26.33
N GLY A 312 -12.94 8.99 -26.48
CA GLY A 312 -12.56 9.52 -27.79
C GLY A 312 -13.56 10.53 -28.36
N GLY A 313 -14.73 10.70 -27.73
CA GLY A 313 -15.68 11.80 -28.03
C GLY A 313 -15.33 13.10 -27.29
N ASP A 314 -16.18 14.13 -27.53
CA ASP A 314 -16.06 15.43 -26.85
C ASP A 314 -16.25 15.25 -25.33
N VAL A 315 -15.39 15.91 -24.54
CA VAL A 315 -15.39 15.86 -23.08
C VAL A 315 -15.81 17.19 -22.46
N ALA A 316 -16.35 17.15 -21.26
CA ALA A 316 -16.65 18.33 -20.46
C ALA A 316 -16.37 18.06 -18.98
N PRO A 317 -16.02 19.12 -18.20
CA PRO A 317 -15.75 18.99 -16.78
C PRO A 317 -17.00 18.54 -16.01
N CYS A 318 -16.76 17.67 -15.01
CA CYS A 318 -17.79 17.24 -14.09
C CYS A 318 -17.23 17.05 -12.66
N VAL A 319 -18.10 17.20 -11.68
CA VAL A 319 -17.88 16.75 -10.31
C VAL A 319 -18.33 15.30 -10.22
N LEU A 320 -17.48 14.44 -9.70
CA LEU A 320 -17.82 13.04 -9.46
C LEU A 320 -18.22 12.83 -7.99
N ALA A 321 -19.34 12.15 -7.78
CA ALA A 321 -19.90 11.88 -6.46
C ALA A 321 -20.35 10.43 -6.33
N GLY A 322 -20.32 9.91 -5.10
CA GLY A 322 -20.84 8.61 -4.77
C GLY A 322 -22.33 8.60 -4.46
N PRO A 323 -22.91 7.42 -4.15
CA PRO A 323 -24.35 7.23 -4.01
C PRO A 323 -24.87 7.51 -2.61
N THR A 324 -24.02 7.74 -1.61
CA THR A 324 -24.47 7.84 -0.22
C THR A 324 -25.12 9.19 0.09
N CYS A 325 -25.97 9.24 1.12
CA CYS A 325 -26.60 10.47 1.59
C CYS A 325 -25.66 11.36 2.42
N ASP A 326 -24.36 11.16 2.34
CA ASP A 326 -23.36 11.99 3.02
C ASP A 326 -22.75 12.99 2.04
N SER A 327 -22.73 14.26 2.42
CA SER A 327 -22.15 15.33 1.59
C SER A 327 -20.64 15.20 1.38
N ALA A 328 -19.94 14.40 2.20
CA ALA A 328 -18.52 14.09 2.02
C ALA A 328 -18.25 13.09 0.89
N ASP A 329 -19.30 12.41 0.37
CA ASP A 329 -19.17 11.41 -0.70
C ASP A 329 -19.02 12.04 -2.08
N VAL A 330 -18.08 12.98 -2.21
CA VAL A 330 -17.68 13.63 -3.44
C VAL A 330 -16.23 13.30 -3.73
N LEU A 331 -15.96 12.73 -4.89
CA LEU A 331 -14.63 12.22 -5.27
C LEU A 331 -13.73 13.35 -5.77
N TYR A 332 -14.19 14.10 -6.78
CA TYR A 332 -13.42 15.14 -7.44
C TYR A 332 -14.29 16.39 -7.67
N GLU A 333 -14.07 17.44 -6.86
CA GLU A 333 -14.77 18.72 -6.93
C GLU A 333 -13.80 19.89 -7.04
N LYS A 334 -12.68 19.89 -6.26
CA LYS A 334 -11.67 20.95 -6.28
C LYS A 334 -11.01 21.07 -7.65
N LYS A 335 -10.81 19.93 -8.30
CA LYS A 335 -10.36 19.82 -9.70
C LYS A 335 -11.36 18.93 -10.43
N PRO A 336 -12.32 19.49 -11.15
CA PRO A 336 -13.29 18.71 -11.91
C PRO A 336 -12.63 17.67 -12.82
N TYR A 337 -13.36 16.61 -13.12
CA TYR A 337 -12.90 15.51 -13.94
C TYR A 337 -13.51 15.59 -15.32
N ASP A 338 -12.71 15.47 -16.39
CA ASP A 338 -13.21 15.50 -17.74
C ASP A 338 -13.77 14.14 -18.15
N LEU A 339 -15.09 14.06 -18.41
CA LEU A 339 -15.76 12.85 -18.93
C LEU A 339 -16.50 13.16 -20.24
N PRO A 340 -16.72 12.14 -21.10
CA PRO A 340 -17.44 12.31 -22.35
C PRO A 340 -18.82 12.97 -22.15
N ILE A 341 -19.16 13.93 -23.02
CA ILE A 341 -20.47 14.62 -22.99
C ILE A 341 -21.60 13.64 -23.27
N ALA A 342 -21.33 12.63 -24.09
CA ALA A 342 -22.28 11.58 -24.47
C ALA A 342 -22.66 10.62 -23.34
N LEU A 343 -21.95 10.67 -22.17
CA LEU A 343 -22.25 9.83 -21.02
C LEU A 343 -23.68 10.05 -20.53
N THR A 344 -24.41 8.97 -20.29
CA THR A 344 -25.82 8.96 -19.87
C THR A 344 -26.04 8.10 -18.61
N ILE A 345 -27.20 8.26 -17.98
CA ILE A 345 -27.63 7.43 -16.86
C ILE A 345 -27.76 5.97 -17.33
N GLY A 346 -27.23 5.06 -16.55
CA GLY A 346 -27.16 3.61 -16.84
C GLY A 346 -25.90 3.20 -17.59
N ASP A 347 -25.05 4.13 -18.04
CA ASP A 347 -23.77 3.78 -18.64
C ASP A 347 -22.81 3.20 -17.60
N GLU A 348 -22.09 2.16 -18.00
CA GLU A 348 -21.00 1.59 -17.21
C GLU A 348 -19.73 2.42 -17.38
N VAL A 349 -19.00 2.60 -16.28
CA VAL A 349 -17.67 3.20 -16.24
C VAL A 349 -16.69 2.24 -15.60
N LEU A 350 -15.46 2.22 -16.08
CA LEU A 350 -14.36 1.44 -15.48
C LEU A 350 -13.40 2.40 -14.79
N ILE A 351 -13.26 2.24 -13.46
CA ILE A 351 -12.30 2.98 -12.65
C ILE A 351 -11.05 2.11 -12.54
N GLU A 352 -9.99 2.53 -13.19
CA GLU A 352 -8.77 1.73 -13.36
C GLU A 352 -7.78 1.92 -12.21
N ALA A 353 -6.81 1.02 -12.09
CA ALA A 353 -5.76 1.03 -11.07
C ALA A 353 -6.30 1.00 -9.63
N THR A 354 -7.39 0.28 -9.40
CA THR A 354 -8.11 0.18 -8.12
C THR A 354 -7.81 -1.10 -7.34
N GLY A 355 -6.75 -1.83 -7.68
CA GLY A 355 -6.40 -3.09 -7.01
C GLY A 355 -5.86 -2.95 -5.58
N ALA A 356 -5.47 -1.73 -5.18
CA ALA A 356 -4.92 -1.46 -3.85
C ALA A 356 -5.81 -0.51 -3.05
N TYR A 357 -5.99 -0.78 -1.75
CA TYR A 357 -6.65 0.10 -0.77
C TYR A 357 -8.09 0.48 -1.15
N THR A 358 -8.84 -0.46 -1.71
CA THR A 358 -10.26 -0.30 -2.09
C THR A 358 -11.17 -1.11 -1.18
N THR A 359 -11.22 -2.43 -1.31
CA THR A 359 -12.04 -3.29 -0.44
C THR A 359 -11.67 -3.16 1.04
N THR A 360 -10.40 -2.88 1.34
CA THR A 360 -9.91 -2.70 2.72
C THR A 360 -10.28 -1.35 3.34
N TYR A 361 -10.72 -0.40 2.53
CA TYR A 361 -11.14 0.94 2.97
C TYR A 361 -12.64 1.18 2.76
N ALA A 362 -13.40 0.15 2.42
CA ALA A 362 -14.84 0.24 2.30
C ALA A 362 -15.51 0.25 3.67
N SER A 363 -16.51 1.09 3.86
CA SER A 363 -17.37 1.05 5.03
C SER A 363 -18.33 -0.13 4.95
N VAL A 364 -18.78 -0.60 6.11
CA VAL A 364 -19.72 -1.72 6.20
C VAL A 364 -21.12 -1.17 6.48
N ALA A 365 -22.07 -1.46 5.57
CA ALA A 365 -23.49 -1.15 5.71
C ALA A 365 -23.82 0.35 5.89
N PHE A 366 -22.94 1.28 5.51
CA PHE A 366 -23.27 2.70 5.53
C PHE A 366 -24.39 3.00 4.54
N ASN A 367 -25.46 3.63 4.97
CA ASN A 367 -26.75 3.79 4.28
C ASN A 367 -27.38 2.46 3.79
N GLY A 368 -26.96 1.31 4.32
CA GLY A 368 -27.43 -0.01 3.89
C GLY A 368 -26.75 -0.56 2.64
N PHE A 369 -25.75 0.14 2.08
CA PHE A 369 -24.98 -0.38 0.95
C PHE A 369 -24.12 -1.58 1.38
N ALA A 370 -24.09 -2.60 0.52
CA ALA A 370 -23.22 -3.75 0.72
C ALA A 370 -21.74 -3.36 0.56
N PRO A 371 -20.81 -4.07 1.23
CA PRO A 371 -19.38 -3.94 0.92
C PRO A 371 -19.09 -4.23 -0.55
N LEU A 372 -18.05 -3.59 -1.09
CA LEU A 372 -17.61 -3.80 -2.47
C LEU A 372 -17.34 -5.27 -2.74
N THR A 373 -18.03 -5.85 -3.69
CA THR A 373 -17.81 -7.23 -4.13
C THR A 373 -16.50 -7.27 -4.95
N ALA A 374 -15.65 -8.26 -4.66
CA ALA A 374 -14.40 -8.46 -5.39
C ALA A 374 -14.35 -9.83 -6.06
N TYR A 375 -13.83 -9.87 -7.26
CA TYR A 375 -13.51 -11.06 -8.03
C TYR A 375 -12.02 -11.08 -8.35
N VAL A 376 -11.40 -12.26 -8.25
CA VAL A 376 -9.99 -12.46 -8.59
C VAL A 376 -9.92 -13.50 -9.70
N ILE A 377 -9.24 -13.17 -10.79
CA ILE A 377 -9.20 -13.95 -12.02
C ILE A 377 -7.77 -14.18 -12.51
#